data_784d01fc1f3a093ede5d267af65a554d
#
_entry.id   784d01fc1f3a093ede5d267af65a554d
#
_cell.length_a   1.000
_cell.length_b   1.000
_cell.length_c   1.000
_cell.angle_alpha   90.00
_cell.angle_beta   90.00
_cell.angle_gamma   90.00
#
_symmetry.space_group_name_H-M   'P 1'
#
loop_
_entity.id
_entity.type
_entity.pdbx_description
1 polymer ?
#
loop_
_entity_poly.entity_id
_entity_poly.type
_entity_poly.pdbx_seq_one_letter_code
_entity_poly.pdbx_strand_id
1 'polypeptide(L)'
;MKLSDQKATLSFSDGKPSVDLPVYHGNIGPDVIDIRKLYGQTGMFTYDPGFLSTAACQSAITYIDGDKGELLYRGYPIEQLASGQYDFLDVSHLLLKGELPNAGERDDFHKLVLNHTMVHDQMHNFVRGFR
;
A
#
# COMPACT_ATOMS: atom_id res chain seq x y z
N MET A 1 -4.20 6.25 -7.27
CA MET A 1 -4.82 5.55 -8.41
C MET A 1 -5.82 6.48 -9.07
N LYS A 2 -5.77 6.65 -10.38
CA LYS A 2 -6.66 7.54 -11.14
C LYS A 2 -7.59 6.71 -12.00
N LEU A 3 -8.87 7.13 -12.11
CA LEU A 3 -9.81 6.54 -13.05
C LEU A 3 -9.31 6.81 -14.47
N SER A 4 -9.23 5.75 -15.27
CA SER A 4 -8.95 5.86 -16.71
C SER A 4 -10.20 6.17 -17.51
N ASP A 5 -10.02 6.75 -18.69
CA ASP A 5 -11.09 6.83 -19.70
C ASP A 5 -11.35 5.47 -20.37
N GLN A 6 -10.45 4.50 -20.16
CA GLN A 6 -10.59 3.13 -20.65
C GLN A 6 -11.59 2.33 -19.81
N LYS A 7 -12.25 1.40 -20.46
CA LYS A 7 -13.15 0.43 -19.84
C LYS A 7 -12.77 -0.98 -20.28
N ALA A 8 -12.94 -1.94 -19.39
CA ALA A 8 -12.90 -3.35 -19.73
C ALA A 8 -14.34 -3.82 -19.95
N THR A 9 -14.63 -4.43 -21.08
CA THR A 9 -15.98 -4.96 -21.38
C THR A 9 -15.98 -6.46 -21.23
N LEU A 10 -16.78 -6.97 -20.31
CA LEU A 10 -17.02 -8.40 -20.12
C LEU A 10 -18.23 -8.81 -20.96
N SER A 11 -18.04 -9.73 -21.92
CA SER A 11 -19.07 -10.24 -22.79
C SER A 11 -19.37 -11.71 -22.49
N PHE A 12 -20.62 -12.12 -22.66
CA PHE A 12 -21.08 -13.48 -22.36
C PHE A 12 -21.50 -14.19 -23.66
N SER A 13 -21.10 -15.45 -23.83
CA SER A 13 -21.46 -16.28 -25.00
C SER A 13 -22.91 -16.73 -25.02
N ASP A 14 -23.62 -16.62 -23.87
CA ASP A 14 -25.03 -17.01 -23.70
C ASP A 14 -26.03 -15.89 -24.08
N GLY A 15 -25.53 -14.79 -24.67
CA GLY A 15 -26.39 -13.68 -25.15
C GLY A 15 -26.79 -12.68 -24.05
N LYS A 16 -26.29 -12.81 -22.84
CA LYS A 16 -26.48 -11.78 -21.80
C LYS A 16 -25.84 -10.46 -22.21
N PRO A 17 -26.37 -9.33 -21.73
CA PRO A 17 -25.78 -8.02 -21.98
C PRO A 17 -24.33 -7.98 -21.50
N SER A 18 -23.46 -7.35 -22.28
CA SER A 18 -22.09 -7.07 -21.84
C SER A 18 -22.07 -6.03 -20.72
N VAL A 19 -21.06 -6.13 -19.87
CA VAL A 19 -20.86 -5.26 -18.71
C VAL A 19 -19.56 -4.48 -18.87
N ASP A 20 -19.65 -3.15 -18.79
CA ASP A 20 -18.50 -2.27 -18.77
C ASP A 20 -17.98 -2.08 -17.34
N LEU A 21 -16.72 -2.35 -17.12
CA LEU A 21 -16.03 -2.24 -15.85
C LEU A 21 -14.99 -1.11 -15.92
N PRO A 22 -14.94 -0.22 -14.92
CA PRO A 22 -13.94 0.84 -14.88
C PRO A 22 -12.51 0.28 -14.80
N VAL A 23 -11.57 0.96 -15.44
CA VAL A 23 -10.14 0.67 -15.33
C VAL A 23 -9.47 1.80 -14.55
N TYR A 24 -8.59 1.44 -13.62
CA TYR A 24 -7.79 2.38 -12.87
C TYR A 24 -6.30 2.21 -13.20
N HIS A 25 -5.62 3.34 -13.40
CA HIS A 25 -4.17 3.39 -13.51
C HIS A 25 -3.54 3.66 -12.14
N GLY A 26 -2.52 2.87 -11.77
CA GLY A 26 -1.59 3.20 -10.71
C GLY A 26 -0.62 4.30 -11.13
N ASN A 27 0.12 4.88 -10.19
CA ASN A 27 1.28 5.71 -10.55
C ASN A 27 2.43 4.81 -11.05
N ILE A 28 2.51 3.61 -10.50
CA ILE A 28 3.48 2.56 -10.81
C ILE A 28 2.71 1.22 -10.76
N GLY A 29 3.09 0.27 -11.58
CA GLY A 29 2.48 -1.06 -11.65
C GLY A 29 1.40 -1.19 -12.73
N PRO A 30 0.80 -2.37 -12.86
CA PRO A 30 -0.21 -2.65 -13.87
C PRO A 30 -1.53 -1.93 -13.59
N ASP A 31 -2.32 -1.76 -14.64
CA ASP A 31 -3.69 -1.29 -14.54
C ASP A 31 -4.58 -2.32 -13.85
N VAL A 32 -5.64 -1.84 -13.20
CA VAL A 32 -6.60 -2.71 -12.51
C VAL A 32 -8.01 -2.48 -13.00
N ILE A 33 -8.76 -3.57 -13.15
CA ILE A 33 -10.19 -3.56 -13.49
C ILE A 33 -11.00 -3.54 -12.19
N ASP A 34 -11.89 -2.58 -12.05
CA ASP A 34 -12.77 -2.48 -10.88
C ASP A 34 -13.95 -3.43 -10.99
N ILE A 35 -13.90 -4.51 -10.25
CA ILE A 35 -14.95 -5.55 -10.24
C ILE A 35 -15.98 -5.38 -9.12
N ARG A 36 -15.96 -4.30 -8.33
CA ARG A 36 -16.88 -4.12 -7.18
C ARG A 36 -18.36 -4.20 -7.54
N LYS A 37 -18.72 -3.80 -8.75
CA LYS A 37 -20.10 -3.84 -9.25
C LYS A 37 -20.44 -5.10 -10.05
N LEU A 38 -19.48 -5.97 -10.29
CA LEU A 38 -19.63 -7.16 -11.15
C LEU A 38 -20.75 -8.07 -10.64
N TYR A 39 -20.74 -8.43 -9.37
CA TYR A 39 -21.75 -9.31 -8.79
C TYR A 39 -23.17 -8.71 -8.90
N GLY A 40 -23.33 -7.44 -8.57
CA GLY A 40 -24.64 -6.77 -8.63
C GLY A 40 -25.22 -6.69 -10.05
N GLN A 41 -24.36 -6.68 -11.08
CA GLN A 41 -24.77 -6.60 -12.49
C GLN A 41 -24.95 -7.97 -13.14
N THR A 42 -24.23 -9.00 -12.69
CA THR A 42 -24.18 -10.30 -13.38
C THR A 42 -24.61 -11.48 -12.51
N GLY A 43 -24.63 -11.32 -11.18
CA GLY A 43 -24.80 -12.41 -10.22
C GLY A 43 -23.60 -13.37 -10.13
N MET A 44 -22.44 -13.01 -10.72
CA MET A 44 -21.25 -13.85 -10.76
C MET A 44 -20.11 -13.27 -9.94
N PHE A 45 -19.33 -14.14 -9.29
CA PHE A 45 -18.08 -13.80 -8.63
C PHE A 45 -16.88 -14.13 -9.54
N THR A 46 -15.79 -13.45 -9.29
CA THR A 46 -14.46 -13.86 -9.81
C THR A 46 -13.90 -14.98 -8.94
N TYR A 47 -13.08 -15.85 -9.53
CA TYR A 47 -12.41 -16.93 -8.83
C TYR A 47 -10.90 -16.80 -9.01
N ASP A 48 -10.21 -16.41 -7.95
CA ASP A 48 -8.74 -16.22 -7.94
C ASP A 48 -8.21 -16.59 -6.54
N PRO A 49 -8.08 -17.89 -6.22
CA PRO A 49 -7.78 -18.37 -4.87
C PRO A 49 -6.40 -17.94 -4.33
N GLY A 50 -5.48 -17.57 -5.20
CA GLY A 50 -4.13 -17.14 -4.82
C GLY A 50 -3.91 -15.64 -4.89
N PHE A 51 -4.93 -14.86 -5.24
CA PHE A 51 -4.80 -13.42 -5.56
C PHE A 51 -3.70 -13.13 -6.60
N LEU A 52 -3.51 -14.06 -7.55
CA LEU A 52 -2.47 -13.96 -8.57
C LEU A 52 -2.73 -12.83 -9.58
N SER A 53 -4.01 -12.51 -9.80
CA SER A 53 -4.45 -11.48 -10.75
C SER A 53 -5.43 -10.49 -10.12
N THR A 54 -5.53 -10.47 -8.78
CA THR A 54 -6.50 -9.63 -8.07
C THR A 54 -5.78 -8.62 -7.20
N ALA A 55 -5.99 -7.32 -7.48
CA ALA A 55 -5.54 -6.24 -6.62
C ALA A 55 -6.48 -6.11 -5.41
N ALA A 56 -6.02 -6.52 -4.23
CA ALA A 56 -6.84 -6.51 -3.01
C ALA A 56 -6.96 -5.13 -2.34
N CYS A 57 -5.96 -4.26 -2.53
CA CYS A 57 -5.94 -2.93 -1.92
C CYS A 57 -5.12 -1.93 -2.75
N GLN A 58 -5.24 -0.66 -2.38
CA GLN A 58 -4.41 0.42 -2.90
C GLN A 58 -3.39 0.81 -1.83
N SER A 59 -2.12 0.92 -2.21
CA SER A 59 -1.05 1.40 -1.35
C SER A 59 -0.35 2.60 -1.99
N ALA A 60 0.01 3.60 -1.17
CA ALA A 60 0.90 4.70 -1.54
C ALA A 60 2.24 4.60 -0.78
N ILE A 61 2.48 3.51 -0.08
CA ILE A 61 3.62 3.35 0.82
C ILE A 61 4.72 2.54 0.15
N THR A 62 4.38 1.39 -0.42
CA THR A 62 5.37 0.42 -0.93
C THR A 62 4.99 -0.01 -2.34
N TYR A 63 5.99 -0.11 -3.21
CA TYR A 63 5.92 -0.79 -4.48
C TYR A 63 6.97 -1.91 -4.53
N ILE A 64 6.58 -3.08 -5.00
CA ILE A 64 7.47 -4.23 -5.16
C ILE A 64 7.25 -4.81 -6.56
N ASP A 65 8.33 -4.98 -7.30
CA ASP A 65 8.39 -5.75 -8.53
C ASP A 65 9.40 -6.89 -8.33
N GLY A 66 8.90 -8.09 -8.04
CA GLY A 66 9.74 -9.25 -7.74
C GLY A 66 10.52 -9.75 -8.96
N ASP A 67 9.98 -9.58 -10.17
CA ASP A 67 10.64 -10.01 -11.42
C ASP A 67 11.82 -9.12 -11.75
N LYS A 68 11.71 -7.81 -11.49
CA LYS A 68 12.79 -6.84 -11.68
C LYS A 68 13.69 -6.68 -10.45
N GLY A 69 13.29 -7.20 -9.29
CA GLY A 69 13.99 -6.99 -8.04
C GLY A 69 13.92 -5.54 -7.55
N GLU A 70 12.82 -4.84 -7.83
CA GLU A 70 12.63 -3.43 -7.48
C GLU A 70 11.76 -3.29 -6.22
N LEU A 71 12.26 -2.52 -5.24
CA LEU A 71 11.53 -2.16 -4.03
C LEU A 71 11.62 -0.66 -3.81
N LEU A 72 10.45 -0.01 -3.72
CA LEU A 72 10.35 1.41 -3.44
C LEU A 72 9.54 1.67 -2.17
N TYR A 73 10.01 2.57 -1.32
CA TYR A 73 9.26 3.13 -0.20
C TYR A 73 8.89 4.58 -0.50
N ARG A 74 7.62 4.89 -0.62
CA ARG A 74 7.12 6.23 -0.99
C ARG A 74 7.74 6.77 -2.30
N GLY A 75 8.20 5.88 -3.18
CA GLY A 75 8.88 6.21 -4.43
C GLY A 75 10.41 6.28 -4.34
N TYR A 76 10.99 6.12 -3.15
CA TYR A 76 12.45 6.08 -2.97
C TYR A 76 12.96 4.63 -3.08
N PRO A 77 13.96 4.35 -3.94
CA PRO A 77 14.55 3.03 -4.06
C PRO A 77 15.19 2.58 -2.74
N ILE A 78 15.03 1.28 -2.40
CA ILE A 78 15.57 0.74 -1.16
C ILE A 78 17.08 0.89 -1.07
N GLU A 79 17.81 0.82 -2.19
CA GLU A 79 19.25 1.00 -2.27
C GLU A 79 19.67 2.41 -1.80
N GLN A 80 18.88 3.43 -2.15
CA GLN A 80 19.11 4.79 -1.68
C GLN A 80 18.91 4.89 -0.17
N LEU A 81 17.84 4.29 0.34
CA LEU A 81 17.52 4.34 1.77
C LEU A 81 18.52 3.53 2.62
N ALA A 82 19.07 2.44 2.07
CA ALA A 82 20.05 1.58 2.72
C ALA A 82 21.51 2.01 2.51
N SER A 83 21.76 3.14 1.85
CA SER A 83 23.13 3.63 1.52
C SER A 83 23.97 4.03 2.73
N GLY A 84 23.38 4.09 3.93
CA GLY A 84 24.00 4.57 5.17
C GLY A 84 23.85 6.07 5.40
N GLN A 85 23.22 6.79 4.50
CA GLN A 85 22.89 8.22 4.67
C GLN A 85 21.69 8.42 5.60
N TYR A 86 20.77 7.45 5.61
CA TYR A 86 19.52 7.47 6.38
C TYR A 86 19.54 6.39 7.45
N ASP A 87 18.97 6.68 8.61
CA ASP A 87 18.80 5.71 9.67
C ASP A 87 17.35 5.16 9.71
N PHE A 88 17.10 4.28 10.68
CA PHE A 88 15.79 3.67 10.88
C PHE A 88 14.68 4.71 11.12
N LEU A 89 14.95 5.77 11.87
CA LEU A 89 13.97 6.80 12.18
C LEU A 89 13.68 7.70 10.98
N ASP A 90 14.66 7.96 10.12
CA ASP A 90 14.46 8.68 8.85
C ASP A 90 13.50 7.92 7.94
N VAL A 91 13.72 6.60 7.80
CA VAL A 91 12.83 5.74 7.01
C VAL A 91 11.45 5.63 7.67
N SER A 92 11.37 5.58 8.99
CA SER A 92 10.09 5.61 9.71
C SER A 92 9.33 6.91 9.46
N HIS A 93 10.02 8.05 9.47
CA HIS A 93 9.45 9.34 9.13
C HIS A 93 8.89 9.32 7.70
N LEU A 94 9.68 8.85 6.73
CA LEU A 94 9.28 8.72 5.33
C LEU A 94 7.97 7.90 5.19
N LEU A 95 7.90 6.74 5.83
CA LEU A 95 6.72 5.88 5.74
C LEU A 95 5.47 6.51 6.38
N LEU A 96 5.63 7.20 7.52
CA LEU A 96 4.53 7.81 8.26
C LEU A 96 4.09 9.15 7.68
N LYS A 97 5.03 10.00 7.27
CA LYS A 97 4.77 11.37 6.82
C LYS A 97 4.72 11.51 5.30
N GLY A 98 5.33 10.58 4.56
CA GLY A 98 5.31 10.53 3.09
C GLY A 98 6.55 11.09 2.41
N GLU A 99 7.40 11.82 3.14
CA GLU A 99 8.63 12.45 2.63
C GLU A 99 9.79 12.20 3.60
N LEU A 100 11.01 12.21 3.06
CA LEU A 100 12.22 12.17 3.89
C LEU A 100 12.32 13.45 4.73
N PRO A 101 12.75 13.35 6.00
CA PRO A 101 12.84 14.52 6.86
C PRO A 101 13.98 15.45 6.43
N ASN A 102 13.74 16.76 6.50
CA ASN A 102 14.84 17.73 6.55
C ASN A 102 15.55 17.69 7.91
N ALA A 103 16.66 18.43 8.07
CA ALA A 103 17.47 18.36 9.29
C ALA A 103 16.67 18.72 10.56
N GLY A 104 15.80 19.71 10.52
CA GLY A 104 14.95 20.09 11.65
C GLY A 104 13.90 19.05 11.99
N GLU A 105 13.19 18.56 10.97
CA GLU A 105 12.18 17.49 11.12
C GLU A 105 12.81 16.19 11.65
N ARG A 106 14.03 15.87 11.21
CA ARG A 106 14.80 14.74 11.71
C ARG A 106 15.04 14.86 13.21
N ASP A 107 15.61 15.98 13.63
CA ASP A 107 15.92 16.23 15.04
C ASP A 107 14.67 16.19 15.92
N ASP A 108 13.58 16.79 15.46
CA ASP A 108 12.31 16.81 16.19
C ASP A 108 11.68 15.42 16.26
N PHE A 109 11.70 14.65 15.18
CA PHE A 109 11.16 13.28 15.16
C PHE A 109 12.00 12.34 16.03
N HIS A 110 13.32 12.43 15.99
CA HIS A 110 14.20 11.67 16.86
C HIS A 110 13.94 11.98 18.34
N LYS A 111 13.86 13.26 18.72
CA LYS A 111 13.53 13.66 20.10
C LYS A 111 12.14 13.16 20.51
N LEU A 112 11.16 13.26 19.62
CA LEU A 112 9.81 12.75 19.88
C LEU A 112 9.84 11.25 20.21
N VAL A 113 10.47 10.43 19.36
CA VAL A 113 10.54 8.98 19.57
C VAL A 113 11.31 8.65 20.84
N LEU A 114 12.51 9.22 21.02
CA LEU A 114 13.36 8.94 22.18
C LEU A 114 12.68 9.31 23.51
N ASN A 115 11.96 10.42 23.56
CA ASN A 115 11.24 10.84 24.77
C ASN A 115 10.03 9.93 25.11
N HIS A 116 9.55 9.12 24.16
CA HIS A 116 8.40 8.23 24.34
C HIS A 116 8.80 6.74 24.38
N THR A 117 10.08 6.40 24.44
CA THR A 117 10.53 5.00 24.53
C THR A 117 10.43 4.45 25.96
N MET A 118 10.42 5.33 26.98
CA MET A 118 10.33 4.92 28.38
C MET A 118 8.88 4.73 28.80
N VAL A 119 8.55 3.52 29.24
CA VAL A 119 7.23 3.17 29.76
C VAL A 119 7.30 3.11 31.29
N HIS A 120 6.32 3.69 31.97
CA HIS A 120 6.25 3.64 33.42
C HIS A 120 6.14 2.18 33.93
N ASP A 121 6.86 1.83 34.99
CA ASP A 121 6.92 0.44 35.53
C ASP A 121 5.55 -0.17 35.81
N GLN A 122 4.59 0.64 36.23
CA GLN A 122 3.23 0.19 36.47
C GLN A 122 2.51 -0.33 35.22
N MET A 123 2.93 0.07 34.01
CA MET A 123 2.37 -0.46 32.76
C MET A 123 2.61 -1.97 32.61
N HIS A 124 3.75 -2.47 33.09
CA HIS A 124 4.00 -3.91 33.11
C HIS A 124 2.96 -4.67 33.96
N ASN A 125 2.60 -4.10 35.12
CA ASN A 125 1.61 -4.69 36.02
C ASN A 125 0.19 -4.60 35.41
N PHE A 126 -0.12 -3.47 34.75
CA PHE A 126 -1.38 -3.28 34.05
C PHE A 126 -1.55 -4.32 32.93
N VAL A 127 -0.57 -4.47 32.05
CA VAL A 127 -0.60 -5.45 30.94
C VAL A 127 -0.71 -6.91 31.45
N ARG A 128 -0.04 -7.24 32.57
CA ARG A 128 -0.15 -8.56 33.18
C ARG A 128 -1.55 -8.87 33.73
N GLY A 129 -2.36 -7.86 34.03
CA GLY A 129 -3.75 -8.00 34.46
C GLY A 129 -4.71 -8.49 33.36
N PHE A 130 -4.31 -8.42 32.11
CA PHE A 130 -5.10 -8.86 30.94
C PHE A 130 -4.74 -10.30 30.52
N ARG A 131 -4.58 -11.22 31.45
CA ARG A 131 -4.39 -12.66 31.15
C ARG A 131 -5.71 -13.38 31.07
#